data_5a0cd74ab737eba9c8148aaecf64ab21
#
_entry.id   5a0cd74ab737eba9c8148aaecf64ab21
#
_cell.length_a   1.000
_cell.length_b   1.000
_cell.length_c   1.000
_cell.angle_alpha   90.00
_cell.angle_beta   90.00
_cell.angle_gamma   90.00
#
_symmetry.space_group_name_H-M   'P 1'
#
loop_
_entity.id
_entity.type
_entity.pdbx_description
1 polymer ?
#
loop_
_entity_poly.entity_id
_entity_poly.type
_entity_poly.pdbx_seq_one_letter_code
_entity_poly.pdbx_strand_id
1 'polypeptide(L)'
;MYRNRYERNFGTLRRQEGLARRLLVAGVAVVLVIGLGGCGNTDAWVDAAPAQGWSAPYGDAANSSYTTTNGATRLALRWTRSAKGSLAAGPALSARGYLALNAQTPAGCSLMEWENNENGRQRWCVRLVQGGGVGGPLFDGFDNLYVGQPGAMDSFPPTQWTRWRQPVIGMPSTPRFLAGGQLLVTTHLGQVLVLDSHRGMSVGPPLDLVDGVDPTDATRGLADCVPAKQGCPVAAAPAFSAVSGTVVLGVWQPGAPGAGLVGLKYHPGQTPLLTREWTGDAVTAGVLASPVLSADGSTVYVNGRDQRLWAFRAADGKTKWSVPLGFLAQTPPAVTPQGLVVSGGGPDTRLAAFRDAGDHADPAWRRDDVTPLSTSSLAGSDTGYAVVSGPPRDNAPGMSLLVFDPANGHTVNSYPLPAATGYPVGVSVAKDRSVVTATSDGQVYSFAPA
;
A
#
# COMPACT_ATOMS: atom_id res chain seq x y z
N MET A 1 -56.32 -68.87 -43.73
CA MET A 1 -56.80 -68.10 -42.57
C MET A 1 -55.65 -67.97 -41.56
N TYR A 2 -54.43 -67.46 -41.96
CA TYR A 2 -53.28 -67.26 -41.07
C TYR A 2 -52.33 -66.19 -41.65
N ARG A 3 -52.82 -64.95 -41.77
CA ARG A 3 -51.94 -63.88 -42.26
C ARG A 3 -52.18 -62.51 -41.62
N ASN A 4 -53.03 -62.39 -40.59
CA ASN A 4 -53.42 -61.08 -40.07
C ASN A 4 -53.14 -60.91 -38.54
N ARG A 5 -52.32 -61.76 -37.92
CA ARG A 5 -51.95 -61.60 -36.48
C ARG A 5 -50.50 -61.15 -36.24
N TYR A 6 -49.63 -61.12 -37.27
CA TYR A 6 -48.23 -60.81 -37.08
C TYR A 6 -47.96 -59.32 -37.32
N GLU A 7 -48.75 -58.62 -38.13
CA GLU A 7 -48.50 -57.22 -38.43
C GLU A 7 -48.92 -56.19 -37.36
N ARG A 8 -49.81 -56.55 -36.44
CA ARG A 8 -50.27 -55.66 -35.35
C ARG A 8 -49.29 -55.59 -34.18
N ASN A 9 -48.45 -56.56 -34.00
CA ASN A 9 -47.48 -56.50 -32.89
C ASN A 9 -46.15 -55.73 -33.27
N PHE A 10 -45.82 -55.62 -34.54
CA PHE A 10 -44.65 -54.84 -34.97
C PHE A 10 -44.90 -53.34 -34.92
N GLY A 11 -46.12 -52.89 -35.10
CA GLY A 11 -46.47 -51.47 -35.06
C GLY A 11 -46.41 -50.87 -33.63
N THR A 12 -46.77 -51.65 -32.62
CA THR A 12 -46.73 -51.21 -31.21
C THR A 12 -45.30 -51.17 -30.63
N LEU A 13 -44.47 -52.15 -31.02
CA LEU A 13 -43.05 -52.15 -30.60
C LEU A 13 -42.25 -51.00 -31.24
N ARG A 14 -42.45 -50.68 -32.50
CA ARG A 14 -41.82 -49.51 -33.15
C ARG A 14 -42.27 -48.18 -32.54
N ARG A 15 -43.51 -48.07 -32.08
CA ARG A 15 -43.99 -46.83 -31.41
C ARG A 15 -43.41 -46.66 -30.02
N GLN A 16 -43.22 -47.77 -29.29
CA GLN A 16 -42.58 -47.71 -27.95
C GLN A 16 -41.09 -47.40 -28.04
N GLU A 17 -40.35 -47.96 -29.02
CA GLU A 17 -38.95 -47.60 -29.23
C GLU A 17 -38.75 -46.14 -29.68
N GLY A 18 -39.66 -45.60 -30.46
CA GLY A 18 -39.65 -44.17 -30.88
C GLY A 18 -39.92 -43.22 -29.71
N LEU A 19 -40.80 -43.59 -28.78
CA LEU A 19 -41.07 -42.79 -27.58
C LEU A 19 -39.93 -42.87 -26.59
N ALA A 20 -39.35 -44.05 -26.36
CA ALA A 20 -38.20 -44.24 -25.50
C ALA A 20 -36.97 -43.50 -26.02
N ARG A 21 -36.71 -43.56 -27.33
CA ARG A 21 -35.60 -42.76 -27.92
C ARG A 21 -35.85 -41.25 -27.84
N ARG A 22 -37.08 -40.75 -28.03
CA ARG A 22 -37.41 -39.33 -27.86
C ARG A 22 -37.26 -38.84 -26.43
N LEU A 23 -37.65 -39.68 -25.45
CA LEU A 23 -37.50 -39.39 -24.04
C LEU A 23 -36.01 -39.43 -23.60
N LEU A 24 -35.22 -40.38 -24.14
CA LEU A 24 -33.79 -40.45 -23.89
C LEU A 24 -33.01 -39.24 -24.50
N VAL A 25 -33.37 -38.84 -25.73
CA VAL A 25 -32.77 -37.66 -26.37
C VAL A 25 -33.17 -36.38 -25.66
N ALA A 26 -34.43 -36.28 -25.21
CA ALA A 26 -34.87 -35.11 -24.43
C ALA A 26 -34.23 -35.08 -23.04
N GLY A 27 -34.06 -36.23 -22.38
CA GLY A 27 -33.37 -36.33 -21.11
C GLY A 27 -31.89 -35.96 -21.19
N VAL A 28 -31.18 -36.44 -22.23
CA VAL A 28 -29.78 -36.08 -22.47
C VAL A 28 -29.64 -34.60 -22.87
N ALA A 29 -30.55 -34.05 -23.65
CA ALA A 29 -30.55 -32.64 -24.00
C ALA A 29 -30.78 -31.74 -22.78
N VAL A 30 -31.72 -32.16 -21.86
CA VAL A 30 -31.98 -31.40 -20.62
C VAL A 30 -30.78 -31.50 -19.67
N VAL A 31 -30.14 -32.67 -19.54
CA VAL A 31 -28.92 -32.81 -18.72
C VAL A 31 -27.75 -32.08 -19.32
N LEU A 32 -27.57 -32.01 -20.64
CA LEU A 32 -26.56 -31.20 -21.31
C LEU A 32 -26.82 -29.70 -21.16
N VAL A 33 -28.06 -29.24 -21.18
CA VAL A 33 -28.40 -27.83 -20.97
C VAL A 33 -28.21 -27.42 -19.50
N ILE A 34 -28.50 -28.32 -18.53
CA ILE A 34 -28.20 -28.06 -17.12
C ILE A 34 -26.69 -28.12 -16.86
N GLY A 35 -25.94 -28.98 -17.55
CA GLY A 35 -24.48 -29.06 -17.43
C GLY A 35 -23.74 -27.89 -18.07
N LEU A 36 -24.33 -27.20 -19.07
CA LEU A 36 -23.76 -26.00 -19.68
C LEU A 36 -24.16 -24.70 -18.95
N GLY A 37 -25.17 -24.77 -18.08
CA GLY A 37 -25.53 -23.64 -17.21
C GLY A 37 -24.65 -23.55 -15.96
N GLY A 38 -23.77 -24.53 -15.71
CA GLY A 38 -22.89 -24.57 -14.53
C GLY A 38 -21.59 -23.78 -14.63
N CYS A 39 -21.28 -23.18 -15.79
CA CYS A 39 -20.27 -22.15 -15.92
C CYS A 39 -20.91 -20.74 -15.88
N GLY A 40 -21.99 -20.60 -15.13
CA GLY A 40 -22.47 -19.29 -14.70
C GLY A 40 -21.37 -18.65 -13.88
N ASN A 41 -21.00 -17.45 -14.28
CA ASN A 41 -20.07 -16.55 -13.65
C ASN A 41 -20.12 -16.71 -12.11
N THR A 42 -19.29 -17.60 -11.56
CA THR A 42 -19.16 -17.82 -10.12
C THR A 42 -18.29 -16.75 -9.48
N ASP A 43 -17.86 -15.75 -10.25
CA ASP A 43 -17.30 -14.52 -9.73
C ASP A 43 -18.44 -13.75 -9.05
N ALA A 44 -18.77 -14.16 -7.82
CA ALA A 44 -19.43 -13.26 -6.91
C ALA A 44 -18.53 -12.02 -6.88
N TRP A 45 -18.99 -10.91 -7.44
CA TRP A 45 -18.28 -9.67 -7.46
C TRP A 45 -18.21 -9.17 -6.01
N VAL A 46 -17.08 -9.40 -5.38
CA VAL A 46 -16.80 -8.92 -4.04
C VAL A 46 -15.83 -7.75 -4.18
N ASP A 47 -16.23 -6.59 -3.69
CA ASP A 47 -15.36 -5.42 -3.68
C ASP A 47 -14.08 -5.72 -2.92
N ALA A 48 -12.94 -5.41 -3.54
CA ALA A 48 -11.66 -5.54 -2.89
C ALA A 48 -11.56 -4.51 -1.75
N ALA A 49 -11.03 -4.96 -0.63
CA ALA A 49 -10.77 -4.13 0.54
C ALA A 49 -9.33 -4.40 1.02
N PRO A 50 -8.67 -3.45 1.70
CA PRO A 50 -7.32 -3.67 2.19
C PRO A 50 -7.27 -4.85 3.18
N ALA A 51 -6.17 -5.61 3.16
CA ALA A 51 -5.93 -6.66 4.13
C ALA A 51 -5.89 -6.09 5.55
N GLN A 52 -6.38 -6.88 6.52
CA GLN A 52 -6.26 -6.51 7.93
C GLN A 52 -4.80 -6.55 8.38
N GLY A 53 -4.39 -5.57 9.15
CA GLY A 53 -3.01 -5.41 9.63
C GLY A 53 -2.27 -4.31 8.87
N TRP A 54 -1.25 -4.66 8.11
CA TRP A 54 -0.38 -3.70 7.42
C TRP A 54 -0.37 -3.94 5.92
N SER A 55 -1.50 -3.65 5.27
CA SER A 55 -1.75 -4.01 3.87
C SER A 55 -0.80 -3.37 2.85
N ALA A 56 -0.17 -2.26 3.20
CA ALA A 56 0.74 -1.47 2.34
C ALA A 56 1.77 -0.73 3.20
N PRO A 57 2.82 -0.13 2.62
CA PRO A 57 3.64 0.87 3.29
C PRO A 57 2.79 1.93 3.98
N TYR A 58 3.15 2.27 5.23
CA TYR A 58 2.43 3.16 6.14
C TYR A 58 1.06 2.64 6.63
N GLY A 59 0.79 1.34 6.47
CA GLY A 59 -0.33 0.62 7.07
C GLY A 59 -1.62 0.69 6.28
N ASP A 60 -2.18 1.86 6.10
CA ASP A 60 -3.50 2.09 5.52
C ASP A 60 -3.51 3.10 4.35
N ALA A 61 -4.67 3.36 3.80
CA ALA A 61 -4.84 4.33 2.70
C ALA A 61 -4.61 5.79 3.13
N ALA A 62 -4.77 6.10 4.41
CA ALA A 62 -4.51 7.43 4.98
C ALA A 62 -3.02 7.68 5.28
N ASN A 63 -2.14 6.68 5.10
CA ASN A 63 -0.73 6.69 5.49
C ASN A 63 -0.53 6.87 7.01
N SER A 64 -1.49 6.45 7.83
CA SER A 64 -1.51 6.77 9.26
C SER A 64 -0.37 6.15 10.05
N SER A 65 0.29 5.12 9.51
CA SER A 65 1.26 4.28 10.20
C SER A 65 0.72 3.77 11.55
N TYR A 66 -0.58 3.45 11.57
CA TYR A 66 -1.31 2.96 12.72
C TYR A 66 -2.07 1.66 12.38
N THR A 67 -2.16 0.78 13.35
CA THR A 67 -3.04 -0.40 13.31
C THR A 67 -3.81 -0.54 14.62
N THR A 68 -5.05 -1.03 14.54
CA THR A 68 -5.85 -1.36 15.73
C THR A 68 -5.39 -2.63 16.42
N THR A 69 -4.51 -3.41 15.79
CA THR A 69 -3.87 -4.57 16.42
C THR A 69 -2.97 -4.11 17.57
N ASN A 70 -3.19 -4.62 18.77
CA ASN A 70 -2.31 -4.32 19.90
C ASN A 70 -0.90 -4.79 19.63
N GLY A 71 0.08 -3.96 19.93
CA GLY A 71 1.49 -4.27 19.74
C GLY A 71 2.01 -5.34 20.72
N ALA A 72 3.15 -5.93 20.40
CA ALA A 72 3.90 -6.78 21.30
C ALA A 72 5.07 -5.97 21.90
N THR A 73 5.13 -5.87 23.22
CA THR A 73 6.19 -5.13 23.90
C THR A 73 7.47 -5.95 24.06
N ARG A 74 7.37 -7.28 24.08
CA ARG A 74 8.51 -8.21 24.06
C ARG A 74 8.54 -8.96 22.74
N LEU A 75 9.69 -8.93 22.09
CA LEU A 75 9.92 -9.50 20.77
C LEU A 75 11.17 -10.39 20.78
N ALA A 76 11.20 -11.38 19.89
CA ALA A 76 12.39 -12.15 19.54
C ALA A 76 12.62 -12.08 18.04
N LEU A 77 13.87 -11.91 17.61
CA LEU A 77 14.22 -11.98 16.19
C LEU A 77 13.94 -13.40 15.68
N ARG A 78 12.96 -13.54 14.79
CA ARG A 78 12.55 -14.83 14.24
C ARG A 78 13.45 -15.23 13.07
N TRP A 79 13.69 -14.31 12.16
CA TRP A 79 14.53 -14.54 10.99
C TRP A 79 15.04 -13.23 10.36
N THR A 80 16.12 -13.38 9.58
CA THR A 80 16.64 -12.35 8.69
C THR A 80 16.77 -12.93 7.29
N ARG A 81 16.39 -12.16 6.26
CA ARG A 81 16.49 -12.53 4.85
C ARG A 81 16.97 -11.33 4.02
N SER A 82 17.53 -11.62 2.86
CA SER A 82 17.92 -10.59 1.88
C SER A 82 17.04 -10.70 0.64
N ALA A 83 16.49 -9.57 0.21
CA ALA A 83 15.81 -9.42 -1.08
C ALA A 83 16.78 -9.44 -2.27
N LYS A 84 18.10 -9.42 -2.02
CA LYS A 84 19.17 -9.37 -3.05
C LYS A 84 19.01 -8.20 -4.04
N GLY A 85 18.44 -7.11 -3.59
CA GLY A 85 18.18 -5.89 -4.34
C GLY A 85 17.78 -4.76 -3.42
N SER A 86 17.79 -3.52 -3.93
CA SER A 86 17.41 -2.34 -3.15
C SER A 86 15.89 -2.23 -3.00
N LEU A 87 15.47 -1.70 -1.86
CA LEU A 87 14.07 -1.41 -1.53
C LEU A 87 13.90 0.11 -1.39
N ALA A 88 12.86 0.64 -2.04
CA ALA A 88 12.46 2.05 -1.90
C ALA A 88 11.25 2.23 -0.95
N ALA A 89 10.51 1.15 -0.67
CA ALA A 89 9.33 1.17 0.18
C ALA A 89 9.31 -0.03 1.13
N GLY A 90 8.63 0.13 2.25
CA GLY A 90 8.47 -0.91 3.27
C GLY A 90 7.66 -2.11 2.80
N PRO A 91 7.78 -3.24 3.53
CA PRO A 91 7.01 -4.44 3.23
C PRO A 91 5.52 -4.25 3.50
N ALA A 92 4.69 -4.91 2.67
CA ALA A 92 3.28 -5.12 2.95
C ALA A 92 3.06 -6.47 3.60
N LEU A 93 2.08 -6.56 4.49
CA LEU A 93 1.72 -7.78 5.22
C LEU A 93 0.25 -8.12 4.98
N SER A 94 -0.03 -9.36 4.59
CA SER A 94 -1.38 -9.87 4.49
C SER A 94 -1.92 -10.36 5.83
N ALA A 95 -3.25 -10.51 5.93
CA ALA A 95 -3.88 -11.04 7.14
C ALA A 95 -3.53 -12.51 7.45
N ARG A 96 -3.04 -13.26 6.45
CA ARG A 96 -2.65 -14.67 6.57
C ARG A 96 -1.17 -14.87 6.84
N GLY A 97 -0.41 -13.79 7.01
CA GLY A 97 1.02 -13.86 7.33
C GLY A 97 1.92 -13.92 6.10
N TYR A 98 1.44 -13.50 4.93
CA TYR A 98 2.29 -13.28 3.77
C TYR A 98 2.93 -11.89 3.85
N LEU A 99 4.16 -11.81 3.36
CA LEU A 99 4.94 -10.58 3.28
C LEU A 99 5.34 -10.36 1.83
N ALA A 100 5.04 -9.19 1.29
CA ALA A 100 5.41 -8.83 -0.08
C ALA A 100 6.42 -7.69 -0.12
N LEU A 101 7.36 -7.79 -1.05
CA LEU A 101 8.42 -6.83 -1.31
C LEU A 101 8.51 -6.53 -2.80
N ASN A 102 8.71 -5.25 -3.15
CA ASN A 102 9.02 -4.81 -4.51
C ASN A 102 10.45 -4.26 -4.53
N ALA A 103 11.40 -5.09 -4.98
CA ALA A 103 12.82 -4.79 -4.93
C ALA A 103 13.38 -4.47 -6.33
N GLN A 104 14.33 -3.54 -6.38
CA GLN A 104 15.18 -3.35 -7.55
C GLN A 104 16.34 -4.33 -7.50
N THR A 105 16.28 -5.39 -8.30
CA THR A 105 17.30 -6.42 -8.34
C THR A 105 18.06 -6.36 -9.68
N PRO A 106 19.38 -6.56 -9.67
CA PRO A 106 20.18 -6.58 -10.91
C PRO A 106 19.84 -7.78 -11.79
N ALA A 107 19.42 -8.88 -11.17
CA ALA A 107 18.99 -10.12 -11.84
C ALA A 107 18.02 -10.88 -10.93
N GLY A 108 17.11 -11.66 -11.53
CA GLY A 108 16.19 -12.50 -10.77
C GLY A 108 14.86 -11.80 -10.43
N CYS A 109 14.32 -12.12 -9.27
CA CYS A 109 12.99 -11.67 -8.85
C CYS A 109 12.99 -10.23 -8.34
N SER A 110 12.04 -9.43 -8.80
CA SER A 110 11.79 -8.08 -8.28
C SER A 110 10.65 -8.08 -7.27
N LEU A 111 9.53 -8.73 -7.60
CA LEU A 111 8.41 -8.94 -6.70
C LEU A 111 8.55 -10.29 -6.00
N MET A 112 8.54 -10.27 -4.68
CA MET A 112 8.70 -11.45 -3.84
C MET A 112 7.58 -11.53 -2.83
N GLU A 113 7.06 -12.74 -2.63
CA GLU A 113 6.16 -13.06 -1.54
C GLU A 113 6.77 -14.13 -0.64
N TRP A 114 6.84 -13.83 0.65
CA TRP A 114 7.40 -14.70 1.69
C TRP A 114 6.35 -15.01 2.75
N GLU A 115 6.49 -16.16 3.40
CA GLU A 115 5.67 -16.57 4.54
C GLU A 115 6.35 -16.10 5.83
N ASN A 116 5.82 -15.04 6.44
CA ASN A 116 6.42 -14.41 7.61
C ASN A 116 6.50 -15.36 8.81
N ASN A 117 5.46 -16.18 9.03
CA ASN A 117 5.37 -17.16 10.12
C ASN A 117 6.12 -18.47 9.87
N GLU A 118 6.56 -18.72 8.63
CA GLU A 118 7.35 -19.89 8.21
C GLU A 118 8.83 -19.55 7.99
N ASN A 119 9.43 -18.80 8.92
CA ASN A 119 10.83 -18.37 8.88
C ASN A 119 11.23 -17.62 7.60
N GLY A 120 10.31 -16.83 7.02
CA GLY A 120 10.56 -16.10 5.80
C GLY A 120 10.77 -16.99 4.59
N ARG A 121 10.12 -18.18 4.55
CA ARG A 121 10.15 -19.05 3.39
C ARG A 121 9.60 -18.32 2.18
N GLN A 122 10.36 -18.30 1.08
CA GLN A 122 9.88 -17.73 -0.16
C GLN A 122 8.74 -18.59 -0.71
N ARG A 123 7.56 -18.04 -0.85
CA ARG A 123 6.40 -18.67 -1.44
C ARG A 123 6.50 -18.69 -2.96
N TRP A 124 6.72 -17.51 -3.51
CA TRP A 124 6.97 -17.31 -4.93
C TRP A 124 7.74 -16.01 -5.19
N CYS A 125 8.23 -15.86 -6.38
CA CYS A 125 8.80 -14.61 -6.85
C CYS A 125 8.62 -14.44 -8.38
N VAL A 126 8.51 -13.19 -8.81
CA VAL A 126 8.33 -12.81 -10.21
C VAL A 126 9.35 -11.75 -10.58
N ARG A 127 9.98 -11.91 -11.74
CA ARG A 127 10.76 -10.84 -12.34
C ARG A 127 9.81 -9.90 -13.07
N LEU A 128 9.63 -8.69 -12.55
CA LEU A 128 8.93 -7.62 -13.25
C LEU A 128 9.80 -7.16 -14.43
N VAL A 129 9.19 -6.95 -15.59
CA VAL A 129 9.90 -6.70 -16.86
C VAL A 129 10.84 -5.49 -16.77
N GLN A 130 10.41 -4.45 -16.07
CA GLN A 130 11.18 -3.21 -15.89
C GLN A 130 11.86 -3.12 -14.51
N GLY A 131 11.93 -4.25 -13.78
CA GLY A 131 12.43 -4.28 -12.41
C GLY A 131 11.44 -3.80 -11.37
N GLY A 132 11.89 -3.69 -10.13
CA GLY A 132 11.11 -3.13 -9.03
C GLY A 132 10.97 -1.64 -9.16
N GLY A 133 10.01 -1.07 -8.44
CA GLY A 133 9.70 0.34 -8.48
C GLY A 133 9.90 1.06 -7.16
N VAL A 134 9.58 2.35 -7.17
CA VAL A 134 9.60 3.21 -5.97
C VAL A 134 8.43 2.95 -5.05
N GLY A 135 7.34 2.36 -5.56
CA GLY A 135 6.14 2.02 -4.79
C GLY A 135 6.23 0.65 -4.12
N GLY A 136 5.68 0.54 -2.93
CA GLY A 136 5.48 -0.75 -2.26
C GLY A 136 4.23 -1.49 -2.77
N PRO A 137 4.15 -2.79 -2.50
CA PRO A 137 2.96 -3.58 -2.82
C PRO A 137 1.79 -3.24 -1.90
N LEU A 138 0.57 -3.59 -2.36
CA LEU A 138 -0.67 -3.50 -1.59
C LEU A 138 -1.37 -4.85 -1.61
N PHE A 139 -1.74 -5.39 -0.45
CA PHE A 139 -2.58 -6.58 -0.31
C PHE A 139 -4.05 -6.23 -0.13
N ASP A 140 -4.94 -7.01 -0.76
CA ASP A 140 -6.36 -7.03 -0.41
C ASP A 140 -6.68 -8.13 0.61
N GLY A 141 -7.93 -8.16 1.09
CA GLY A 141 -8.42 -9.13 2.05
C GLY A 141 -8.45 -10.60 1.58
N PHE A 142 -8.21 -10.84 0.29
CA PHE A 142 -8.11 -12.16 -0.33
C PHE A 142 -6.66 -12.55 -0.66
N ASP A 143 -5.69 -11.76 -0.19
CA ASP A 143 -4.26 -11.87 -0.46
C ASP A 143 -3.91 -11.66 -1.95
N ASN A 144 -4.77 -10.99 -2.73
CA ASN A 144 -4.34 -10.49 -4.01
C ASN A 144 -3.38 -9.31 -3.81
N LEU A 145 -2.37 -9.26 -4.66
CA LEU A 145 -1.31 -8.27 -4.60
C LEU A 145 -1.43 -7.30 -5.78
N TYR A 146 -1.22 -6.02 -5.50
CA TYR A 146 -1.19 -4.94 -6.48
C TYR A 146 0.13 -4.21 -6.37
N VAL A 147 0.84 -4.05 -7.50
CA VAL A 147 2.18 -3.46 -7.51
C VAL A 147 2.44 -2.69 -8.79
N GLY A 148 3.09 -1.53 -8.65
CA GLY A 148 3.54 -0.73 -9.78
C GLY A 148 4.93 -1.15 -10.26
N GLN A 149 5.14 -1.07 -11.58
CA GLN A 149 6.44 -1.08 -12.23
C GLN A 149 6.48 0.01 -13.29
N PRO A 150 7.65 0.44 -13.80
CA PRO A 150 7.69 1.42 -14.87
C PRO A 150 6.79 1.01 -16.05
N GLY A 151 5.82 1.86 -16.40
CA GLY A 151 4.89 1.66 -17.50
C GLY A 151 3.72 0.71 -17.24
N ALA A 152 3.56 0.16 -16.04
CA ALA A 152 2.43 -0.72 -15.74
C ALA A 152 2.04 -0.77 -14.27
N MET A 153 0.76 -1.03 -14.03
CA MET A 153 0.20 -1.53 -12.77
C MET A 153 -0.17 -3.00 -12.95
N ASP A 154 0.32 -3.87 -12.07
CA ASP A 154 0.09 -5.31 -12.13
C ASP A 154 -0.70 -5.79 -10.91
N SER A 155 -1.51 -6.86 -11.09
CA SER A 155 -2.12 -7.60 -10.00
C SER A 155 -1.78 -9.09 -10.08
N PHE A 156 -1.56 -9.68 -8.91
CA PHE A 156 -1.28 -11.11 -8.73
C PHE A 156 -2.27 -11.68 -7.72
N PRO A 157 -2.81 -12.89 -7.94
CA PRO A 157 -3.53 -13.62 -6.90
C PRO A 157 -2.51 -14.17 -5.88
N PRO A 158 -2.92 -14.93 -4.86
CA PRO A 158 -1.99 -15.62 -3.95
C PRO A 158 -1.04 -16.63 -4.63
N THR A 159 -0.76 -16.45 -5.89
CA THR A 159 0.17 -17.24 -6.72
C THR A 159 0.99 -16.31 -7.59
N GLN A 160 2.02 -16.85 -8.26
CA GLN A 160 2.92 -16.04 -9.12
C GLN A 160 2.31 -15.61 -10.47
N TRP A 161 1.10 -16.05 -10.80
CA TRP A 161 0.49 -15.77 -12.10
C TRP A 161 -0.17 -14.40 -12.12
N THR A 162 0.10 -13.59 -13.14
CA THR A 162 -0.52 -12.28 -13.30
C THR A 162 -2.03 -12.40 -13.49
N ARG A 163 -2.84 -11.74 -12.63
CA ARG A 163 -4.29 -11.60 -12.82
C ARG A 163 -4.59 -10.66 -13.97
N TRP A 164 -3.97 -9.49 -13.92
CA TRP A 164 -4.06 -8.48 -14.95
C TRP A 164 -2.85 -7.56 -14.91
N ARG A 165 -2.61 -6.92 -16.04
CA ARG A 165 -1.61 -5.87 -16.23
C ARG A 165 -2.25 -4.72 -16.96
N GLN A 166 -2.21 -3.53 -16.37
CA GLN A 166 -2.71 -2.29 -16.95
C GLN A 166 -1.53 -1.38 -17.33
N PRO A 167 -1.36 -1.04 -18.61
CA PRO A 167 -0.40 -0.03 -19.03
C PRO A 167 -0.73 1.33 -18.41
N VAL A 168 0.29 2.04 -17.93
CA VAL A 168 0.19 3.40 -17.39
C VAL A 168 1.38 4.23 -17.87
N ILE A 169 1.25 5.56 -17.88
CA ILE A 169 2.35 6.45 -18.27
C ILE A 169 3.16 6.79 -17.03
N GLY A 170 4.41 6.32 -17.00
CA GLY A 170 5.32 6.54 -15.88
C GLY A 170 5.36 5.38 -14.89
N MET A 171 5.89 5.65 -13.69
CA MET A 171 6.06 4.68 -12.62
C MET A 171 4.98 4.88 -11.55
N PRO A 172 4.11 3.90 -11.30
CA PRO A 172 3.14 3.98 -10.21
C PRO A 172 3.82 3.99 -8.84
N SER A 173 3.33 4.83 -7.95
CA SER A 173 3.59 4.75 -6.51
C SER A 173 2.79 3.61 -5.87
N THR A 174 2.86 3.44 -4.55
CA THR A 174 2.00 2.47 -3.84
C THR A 174 0.53 2.82 -4.06
N PRO A 175 -0.29 1.92 -4.63
CA PRO A 175 -1.71 2.18 -4.86
C PRO A 175 -2.50 2.24 -3.55
N ARG A 176 -3.70 2.82 -3.60
CA ARG A 176 -4.63 2.87 -2.45
C ARG A 176 -6.00 2.36 -2.86
N PHE A 177 -6.67 1.64 -1.97
CA PHE A 177 -8.07 1.29 -2.19
C PHE A 177 -8.96 2.50 -1.98
N LEU A 178 -9.83 2.76 -2.95
CA LEU A 178 -10.97 3.66 -2.86
C LEU A 178 -12.22 2.89 -2.41
N ALA A 179 -13.29 3.61 -2.11
CA ALA A 179 -14.58 2.98 -1.85
C ALA A 179 -15.05 2.15 -3.08
N GLY A 180 -15.76 1.04 -2.83
CA GLY A 180 -16.23 0.13 -3.89
C GLY A 180 -15.12 -0.71 -4.53
N GLY A 181 -13.98 -0.89 -3.82
CA GLY A 181 -12.91 -1.79 -4.25
C GLY A 181 -12.10 -1.31 -5.47
N GLN A 182 -12.19 -0.04 -5.81
CA GLN A 182 -11.37 0.55 -6.86
C GLN A 182 -9.98 0.90 -6.35
N LEU A 183 -9.02 1.01 -7.26
CA LEU A 183 -7.64 1.37 -6.97
C LEU A 183 -7.34 2.79 -7.44
N LEU A 184 -6.89 3.63 -6.52
CA LEU A 184 -6.22 4.88 -6.83
C LEU A 184 -4.76 4.59 -7.19
N VAL A 185 -4.36 4.95 -8.39
CA VAL A 185 -3.00 4.80 -8.90
C VAL A 185 -2.46 6.18 -9.28
N THR A 186 -1.31 6.53 -8.72
CA THR A 186 -0.62 7.79 -9.02
C THR A 186 0.74 7.49 -9.62
N THR A 187 1.09 8.10 -10.73
CA THR A 187 2.42 7.93 -11.33
C THR A 187 3.36 9.06 -10.94
N HIS A 188 4.65 8.79 -11.00
CA HIS A 188 5.69 9.79 -10.67
C HIS A 188 5.64 11.03 -11.57
N LEU A 189 5.05 10.92 -12.77
CA LEU A 189 4.84 12.05 -13.68
C LEU A 189 3.64 12.93 -13.30
N GLY A 190 2.88 12.56 -12.27
CA GLY A 190 1.73 13.33 -11.80
C GLY A 190 0.40 12.93 -12.44
N GLN A 191 0.31 11.77 -13.09
CA GLN A 191 -0.96 11.24 -13.58
C GLN A 191 -1.65 10.44 -12.48
N VAL A 192 -2.96 10.65 -12.31
CA VAL A 192 -3.82 9.95 -11.36
C VAL A 192 -4.88 9.17 -12.13
N LEU A 193 -4.97 7.86 -11.84
CA LEU A 193 -5.93 6.94 -12.45
C LEU A 193 -6.77 6.27 -11.37
N VAL A 194 -8.00 5.90 -11.75
CA VAL A 194 -8.85 4.99 -10.96
C VAL A 194 -9.03 3.71 -11.76
N LEU A 195 -8.60 2.58 -11.19
CA LEU A 195 -8.68 1.28 -11.84
C LEU A 195 -9.66 0.36 -11.12
N ASP A 196 -10.34 -0.48 -11.88
CA ASP A 196 -11.07 -1.65 -11.37
C ASP A 196 -10.07 -2.68 -10.83
N SER A 197 -10.17 -3.04 -9.56
CA SER A 197 -9.26 -3.99 -8.93
C SER A 197 -9.35 -5.42 -9.48
N HIS A 198 -10.48 -5.80 -10.09
CA HIS A 198 -10.68 -7.17 -10.63
C HIS A 198 -10.04 -7.35 -11.99
N ARG A 199 -10.13 -6.33 -12.87
CA ARG A 199 -9.71 -6.41 -14.27
C ARG A 199 -8.57 -5.47 -14.63
N GLY A 200 -8.24 -4.52 -13.74
CA GLY A 200 -7.23 -3.50 -13.98
C GLY A 200 -7.66 -2.41 -14.97
N MET A 201 -8.90 -2.45 -15.45
CA MET A 201 -9.39 -1.47 -16.43
C MET A 201 -9.56 -0.09 -15.79
N SER A 202 -9.24 0.97 -16.55
CA SER A 202 -9.53 2.32 -16.11
C SER A 202 -11.04 2.53 -16.02
N VAL A 203 -11.50 3.08 -14.88
CA VAL A 203 -12.92 3.36 -14.61
C VAL A 203 -13.34 4.71 -15.22
N GLY A 204 -12.37 5.58 -15.47
CA GLY A 204 -12.60 6.90 -16.08
C GLY A 204 -11.32 7.44 -16.71
N PRO A 205 -11.38 8.65 -17.31
CA PRO A 205 -10.20 9.29 -17.86
C PRO A 205 -9.18 9.60 -16.74
N PRO A 206 -7.87 9.54 -17.02
CA PRO A 206 -6.84 9.95 -16.09
C PRO A 206 -6.94 11.46 -15.81
N LEU A 207 -6.48 11.86 -14.62
CA LEU A 207 -6.33 13.26 -14.22
C LEU A 207 -4.85 13.59 -14.14
N ASP A 208 -4.37 14.53 -14.94
CA ASP A 208 -3.00 15.01 -14.91
C ASP A 208 -2.88 16.18 -13.90
N LEU A 209 -1.99 16.05 -12.93
CA LEU A 209 -1.73 17.07 -11.92
C LEU A 209 -0.64 18.07 -12.34
N VAL A 210 0.16 17.64 -13.32
CA VAL A 210 1.28 18.43 -13.88
C VAL A 210 1.18 18.35 -15.40
N ASP A 211 1.43 19.46 -16.07
CA ASP A 211 1.49 19.49 -17.52
C ASP A 211 2.68 18.68 -18.06
N GLY A 212 2.50 18.07 -19.24
CA GLY A 212 3.57 17.35 -19.92
C GLY A 212 3.75 15.89 -19.52
N VAL A 213 2.70 15.22 -19.10
CA VAL A 213 2.66 13.76 -19.05
C VAL A 213 2.76 13.24 -20.49
N ASP A 214 3.91 12.64 -20.83
CA ASP A 214 4.21 12.21 -22.20
C ASP A 214 4.51 10.71 -22.23
N PRO A 215 3.75 9.92 -23.00
CA PRO A 215 4.00 8.49 -23.14
C PRO A 215 5.34 8.16 -23.83
N THR A 216 5.90 9.09 -24.62
CA THR A 216 7.19 8.89 -25.30
C THR A 216 8.37 9.10 -24.39
N ASP A 217 8.16 9.74 -23.22
CA ASP A 217 9.19 10.01 -22.19
C ASP A 217 8.72 9.54 -20.80
N ALA A 218 8.15 8.35 -20.76
CA ALA A 218 7.52 7.77 -19.56
C ALA A 218 8.49 7.50 -18.39
N THR A 219 9.80 7.54 -18.61
CA THR A 219 10.83 7.34 -17.58
C THR A 219 11.52 8.62 -17.14
N ARG A 220 11.10 9.77 -17.66
CA ARG A 220 11.66 11.08 -17.30
C ARG A 220 11.63 11.31 -15.79
N GLY A 221 12.77 11.66 -15.22
CA GLY A 221 12.88 12.01 -13.81
C GLY A 221 12.73 10.85 -12.83
N LEU A 222 12.64 9.60 -13.29
CA LEU A 222 12.47 8.44 -12.39
C LEU A 222 13.61 8.31 -11.37
N ALA A 223 14.85 8.65 -11.74
CA ALA A 223 16.00 8.65 -10.83
C ALA A 223 15.90 9.71 -9.71
N ASP A 224 15.05 10.72 -9.88
CA ASP A 224 14.82 11.78 -8.92
C ASP A 224 13.75 11.42 -7.87
N CYS A 225 13.03 10.31 -8.04
CA CYS A 225 11.93 9.94 -7.15
C CYS A 225 12.42 9.55 -5.75
N VAL A 226 13.47 8.73 -5.64
CA VAL A 226 14.00 8.31 -4.34
C VAL A 226 14.56 9.49 -3.55
N PRO A 227 15.40 10.38 -4.15
CA PRO A 227 15.88 11.59 -3.46
C PRO A 227 14.83 12.71 -3.37
N ALA A 228 13.61 12.52 -3.88
CA ALA A 228 12.51 13.49 -3.90
C ALA A 228 12.95 14.84 -4.48
N LYS A 229 13.40 14.84 -5.74
CA LYS A 229 13.83 16.04 -6.50
C LYS A 229 12.76 16.43 -7.54
N GLN A 230 12.92 17.64 -8.10
CA GLN A 230 11.97 18.24 -9.04
C GLN A 230 11.69 17.42 -10.31
N GLY A 231 12.65 16.62 -10.78
CA GLY A 231 12.45 15.74 -11.95
C GLY A 231 11.39 14.65 -11.73
N CYS A 232 11.03 14.35 -10.47
CA CYS A 232 9.95 13.45 -10.10
C CYS A 232 8.78 14.24 -9.47
N PRO A 233 7.80 14.68 -10.26
CA PRO A 233 6.68 15.49 -9.76
C PRO A 233 5.90 14.89 -8.58
N VAL A 234 5.70 13.57 -8.57
CA VAL A 234 5.03 12.85 -7.46
C VAL A 234 5.95 11.74 -6.97
N ALA A 235 6.78 12.05 -5.96
CA ALA A 235 7.74 11.10 -5.40
C ALA A 235 7.16 10.20 -4.30
N ALA A 236 6.02 10.59 -3.71
CA ALA A 236 5.46 9.96 -2.51
C ALA A 236 4.06 9.39 -2.77
N ALA A 237 3.68 8.37 -1.99
CA ALA A 237 2.36 7.76 -2.10
C ALA A 237 1.25 8.73 -1.67
N PRO A 238 0.07 8.72 -2.35
CA PRO A 238 -1.08 9.51 -1.95
C PRO A 238 -1.64 9.03 -0.61
N ALA A 239 -2.28 9.94 0.13
CA ALA A 239 -3.18 9.61 1.23
C ALA A 239 -4.63 9.68 0.75
N PHE A 240 -5.46 8.74 1.19
CA PHE A 240 -6.90 8.72 0.91
C PHE A 240 -7.70 8.47 2.18
N SER A 241 -8.76 9.25 2.38
CA SER A 241 -9.76 9.02 3.43
C SER A 241 -11.06 8.50 2.82
N ALA A 242 -11.46 7.29 3.19
CA ALA A 242 -12.75 6.74 2.80
C ALA A 242 -13.93 7.49 3.47
N VAL A 243 -13.70 8.12 4.60
CA VAL A 243 -14.72 8.88 5.34
C VAL A 243 -15.09 10.16 4.60
N SER A 244 -14.07 10.93 4.20
CA SER A 244 -14.30 12.20 3.51
C SER A 244 -14.23 12.11 1.98
N GLY A 245 -13.76 11.01 1.41
CA GLY A 245 -13.48 10.88 -0.03
C GLY A 245 -12.34 11.79 -0.51
N THR A 246 -11.51 12.29 0.40
CA THR A 246 -10.42 13.20 0.08
C THR A 246 -9.15 12.42 -0.24
N VAL A 247 -8.49 12.80 -1.33
CA VAL A 247 -7.13 12.35 -1.69
C VAL A 247 -6.19 13.54 -1.54
N VAL A 248 -5.02 13.31 -0.94
CA VAL A 248 -3.98 14.35 -0.82
C VAL A 248 -2.65 13.80 -1.31
N LEU A 249 -1.94 14.63 -2.08
CA LEU A 249 -0.63 14.31 -2.65
C LEU A 249 0.35 15.45 -2.47
N GLY A 250 1.63 15.11 -2.35
CA GLY A 250 2.72 16.06 -2.58
C GLY A 250 3.03 16.13 -4.07
N VAL A 251 2.96 17.29 -4.67
CA VAL A 251 3.18 17.50 -6.11
C VAL A 251 4.20 18.64 -6.34
N TRP A 252 5.28 18.33 -7.02
CA TRP A 252 6.27 19.33 -7.39
C TRP A 252 5.92 19.91 -8.76
N GLN A 253 5.33 21.10 -8.75
CA GLN A 253 5.00 21.82 -9.98
C GLN A 253 6.28 22.37 -10.67
N PRO A 254 6.32 22.43 -12.00
CA PRO A 254 7.43 23.05 -12.73
C PRO A 254 7.71 24.48 -12.24
N GLY A 255 8.97 24.77 -11.95
CA GLY A 255 9.39 26.10 -11.47
C GLY A 255 9.12 26.39 -9.99
N ALA A 256 8.42 25.52 -9.27
CA ALA A 256 8.21 25.68 -7.83
C ALA A 256 9.50 25.35 -7.03
N PRO A 257 9.75 26.00 -5.88
CA PRO A 257 10.92 25.73 -5.04
C PRO A 257 10.87 24.37 -4.33
N GLY A 258 9.69 23.76 -4.22
CA GLY A 258 9.46 22.47 -3.58
C GLY A 258 8.10 21.89 -3.92
N ALA A 259 7.85 20.66 -3.49
CA ALA A 259 6.56 20.01 -3.67
C ALA A 259 5.50 20.67 -2.77
N GLY A 260 4.44 21.18 -3.37
CA GLY A 260 3.22 21.63 -2.67
C GLY A 260 2.24 20.48 -2.44
N LEU A 261 1.14 20.75 -1.72
CA LEU A 261 0.05 19.80 -1.53
C LEU A 261 -1.05 20.05 -2.57
N VAL A 262 -1.63 18.95 -3.07
CA VAL A 262 -2.81 18.98 -3.92
C VAL A 262 -3.88 18.10 -3.27
N GLY A 263 -5.07 18.69 -3.08
CA GLY A 263 -6.26 17.98 -2.62
C GLY A 263 -7.20 17.66 -3.77
N LEU A 264 -7.58 16.37 -3.85
CA LEU A 264 -8.59 15.90 -4.79
C LEU A 264 -9.79 15.36 -4.01
N LYS A 265 -10.94 15.36 -4.67
CA LYS A 265 -12.16 14.71 -4.17
C LYS A 265 -12.52 13.53 -5.06
N TYR A 266 -12.75 12.39 -4.45
CA TYR A 266 -13.27 11.20 -5.11
C TYR A 266 -14.80 11.18 -5.03
N HIS A 267 -15.44 10.98 -6.18
CA HIS A 267 -16.90 10.97 -6.37
C HIS A 267 -17.34 9.59 -6.90
N PRO A 268 -17.60 8.59 -6.03
CA PRO A 268 -18.00 7.27 -6.49
C PRO A 268 -19.24 7.32 -7.37
N GLY A 269 -19.18 6.66 -8.54
CA GLY A 269 -20.30 6.58 -9.49
C GLY A 269 -20.62 7.87 -10.26
N GLN A 270 -19.79 8.91 -10.16
CA GLN A 270 -19.98 10.18 -10.88
C GLN A 270 -18.94 10.36 -12.00
N THR A 271 -19.18 11.32 -12.86
CA THR A 271 -18.22 11.73 -13.90
C THR A 271 -18.04 13.25 -13.81
N PRO A 272 -16.81 13.76 -13.56
CA PRO A 272 -15.57 12.99 -13.36
C PRO A 272 -15.52 12.30 -11.98
N LEU A 273 -14.78 11.18 -11.91
CA LEU A 273 -14.56 10.44 -10.65
C LEU A 273 -13.68 11.20 -9.65
N LEU A 274 -12.76 12.01 -10.16
CA LEU A 274 -11.82 12.80 -9.36
C LEU A 274 -11.91 14.26 -9.80
N THR A 275 -12.00 15.16 -8.84
CA THR A 275 -11.91 16.62 -9.05
C THR A 275 -10.78 17.20 -8.22
N ARG A 276 -10.05 18.17 -8.77
CA ARG A 276 -9.08 18.96 -7.99
C ARG A 276 -9.84 20.02 -7.21
N GLU A 277 -9.75 19.97 -5.88
CA GLU A 277 -10.44 20.91 -5.00
C GLU A 277 -9.55 22.10 -4.61
N TRP A 278 -8.26 21.80 -4.34
CA TRP A 278 -7.33 22.85 -3.91
C TRP A 278 -5.88 22.49 -4.23
N THR A 279 -5.06 23.52 -4.28
CA THR A 279 -3.61 23.43 -4.30
C THR A 279 -3.07 24.33 -3.19
N GLY A 280 -2.23 23.76 -2.31
CA GLY A 280 -1.64 24.46 -1.17
C GLY A 280 -0.15 24.65 -1.36
N ASP A 281 0.31 25.87 -1.16
CA ASP A 281 1.69 26.32 -1.24
C ASP A 281 2.25 26.86 0.08
N ALA A 282 1.50 26.70 1.17
CA ALA A 282 1.86 27.22 2.49
C ALA A 282 3.20 26.68 3.00
N VAL A 283 3.58 25.46 2.62
CA VAL A 283 4.90 24.89 2.90
C VAL A 283 5.87 25.34 1.81
N THR A 284 6.32 26.59 1.85
CA THR A 284 7.12 27.20 0.78
C THR A 284 8.43 26.47 0.48
N ALA A 285 9.04 25.83 1.49
CA ALA A 285 10.22 24.98 1.31
C ALA A 285 9.89 23.59 0.71
N GLY A 286 8.61 23.25 0.64
CA GLY A 286 8.07 21.99 0.13
C GLY A 286 7.97 20.87 1.16
N VAL A 287 7.15 19.87 0.81
CA VAL A 287 7.00 18.64 1.58
C VAL A 287 7.98 17.58 1.07
N LEU A 288 8.42 16.66 1.95
CA LEU A 288 9.41 15.63 1.63
C LEU A 288 8.78 14.23 1.44
N ALA A 289 7.76 13.94 2.22
CA ALA A 289 7.22 12.60 2.36
C ALA A 289 5.71 12.57 2.06
N SER A 290 5.13 11.37 2.09
CA SER A 290 3.70 11.18 1.92
C SER A 290 2.90 12.02 2.93
N PRO A 291 1.84 12.72 2.51
CA PRO A 291 0.89 13.29 3.44
C PRO A 291 0.17 12.20 4.22
N VAL A 292 -0.33 12.56 5.40
CA VAL A 292 -1.06 11.67 6.30
C VAL A 292 -2.41 12.30 6.62
N LEU A 293 -3.50 11.53 6.51
CA LEU A 293 -4.83 11.97 6.89
C LEU A 293 -5.20 11.49 8.30
N SER A 294 -5.89 12.34 9.06
CA SER A 294 -6.53 11.93 10.31
C SER A 294 -7.58 10.85 10.06
N ALA A 295 -7.93 10.09 11.10
CA ALA A 295 -8.89 8.98 11.00
C ALA A 295 -10.29 9.45 10.53
N ASP A 296 -10.70 10.66 10.87
CA ASP A 296 -11.95 11.29 10.41
C ASP A 296 -11.82 11.94 9.02
N GLY A 297 -10.61 11.98 8.45
CA GLY A 297 -10.31 12.58 7.16
C GLY A 297 -10.42 14.10 7.11
N SER A 298 -10.44 14.78 8.26
CA SER A 298 -10.62 16.24 8.34
C SER A 298 -9.28 17.01 8.30
N THR A 299 -8.19 16.38 8.69
CA THR A 299 -6.87 17.00 8.84
C THR A 299 -5.80 16.26 8.03
N VAL A 300 -4.92 17.01 7.38
CA VAL A 300 -3.71 16.53 6.68
C VAL A 300 -2.50 16.93 7.49
N TYR A 301 -1.62 15.97 7.79
CA TYR A 301 -0.33 16.22 8.45
C TYR A 301 0.82 15.97 7.50
N VAL A 302 1.82 16.85 7.50
CA VAL A 302 3.06 16.70 6.73
C VAL A 302 4.26 17.26 7.48
N ASN A 303 5.41 16.64 7.25
CA ASN A 303 6.70 17.21 7.63
C ASN A 303 7.24 18.08 6.46
N GLY A 304 7.52 19.34 6.74
CA GLY A 304 8.05 20.29 5.77
C GLY A 304 9.60 20.32 5.75
N ARG A 305 10.17 20.72 4.62
CA ARG A 305 11.62 21.00 4.49
C ARG A 305 12.08 22.17 5.36
N ASP A 306 11.14 22.96 5.86
CA ASP A 306 11.34 24.08 6.82
C ASP A 306 11.50 23.59 8.28
N GLN A 307 11.66 22.29 8.50
CA GLN A 307 11.79 21.67 9.83
C GLN A 307 10.58 21.89 10.74
N ARG A 308 9.39 21.94 10.14
CA ARG A 308 8.12 22.07 10.85
C ARG A 308 7.21 20.88 10.57
N LEU A 309 6.40 20.54 11.57
CA LEU A 309 5.22 19.70 11.37
C LEU A 309 4.05 20.64 11.09
N TRP A 310 3.33 20.37 10.03
CA TRP A 310 2.19 21.14 9.56
C TRP A 310 0.90 20.34 9.64
N ALA A 311 -0.21 21.01 9.98
CA ALA A 311 -1.56 20.49 9.85
C ALA A 311 -2.41 21.41 8.99
N PHE A 312 -3.15 20.82 8.06
CA PHE A 312 -4.04 21.52 7.14
C PHE A 312 -5.45 20.96 7.25
N ARG A 313 -6.43 21.78 6.97
CA ARG A 313 -7.80 21.32 6.78
C ARG A 313 -7.89 20.57 5.44
N ALA A 314 -8.31 19.30 5.47
CA ALA A 314 -8.32 18.44 4.30
C ALA A 314 -9.30 18.91 3.20
N ALA A 315 -10.35 19.64 3.58
CA ALA A 315 -11.39 20.10 2.67
C ALA A 315 -10.93 21.24 1.72
N ASP A 316 -10.01 22.09 2.15
CA ASP A 316 -9.64 23.31 1.41
C ASP A 316 -8.14 23.66 1.48
N GLY A 317 -7.32 22.80 2.07
CA GLY A 317 -5.88 23.00 2.19
C GLY A 317 -5.42 24.16 3.08
N LYS A 318 -6.34 24.81 3.83
CA LYS A 318 -5.97 25.91 4.72
C LYS A 318 -5.23 25.40 5.94
N THR A 319 -4.17 26.12 6.32
CA THR A 319 -3.39 25.81 7.50
C THR A 319 -4.26 25.86 8.76
N LYS A 320 -4.22 24.81 9.56
CA LYS A 320 -4.78 24.76 10.92
C LYS A 320 -3.75 25.25 11.92
N TRP A 321 -2.56 24.62 11.87
CA TRP A 321 -1.43 24.97 12.73
C TRP A 321 -0.11 24.48 12.14
N SER A 322 1.00 24.97 12.67
CA SER A 322 2.32 24.39 12.45
C SER A 322 3.19 24.57 13.68
N VAL A 323 4.06 23.58 13.95
CA VAL A 323 4.99 23.62 15.09
C VAL A 323 6.41 23.35 14.63
N PRO A 324 7.42 24.04 15.19
CA PRO A 324 8.81 23.77 14.86
C PRO A 324 9.25 22.43 15.45
N LEU A 325 9.92 21.60 14.64
CA LEU A 325 10.56 20.36 15.09
C LEU A 325 12.00 20.60 15.54
N GLY A 326 12.70 21.55 14.89
CA GLY A 326 14.13 21.81 15.10
C GLY A 326 15.04 20.74 14.47
N PHE A 327 14.48 19.90 13.59
CA PHE A 327 15.18 18.89 12.79
C PHE A 327 14.40 18.63 11.50
N LEU A 328 15.08 18.10 10.49
CA LEU A 328 14.47 17.75 9.20
C LEU A 328 13.95 16.31 9.22
N ALA A 329 12.65 16.13 9.52
CA ALA A 329 12.00 14.84 9.40
C ALA A 329 11.77 14.49 7.91
N GLN A 330 12.37 13.37 7.46
CA GLN A 330 12.36 12.95 6.05
C GLN A 330 11.28 11.90 5.76
N THR A 331 10.58 11.43 6.79
CA THR A 331 9.53 10.42 6.67
C THR A 331 8.17 10.98 7.08
N PRO A 332 7.04 10.35 6.70
CA PRO A 332 5.72 10.77 7.16
C PRO A 332 5.61 10.71 8.69
N PRO A 333 4.82 11.57 9.33
CA PRO A 333 4.45 11.36 10.73
C PRO A 333 3.53 10.14 10.88
N ALA A 334 3.52 9.52 12.06
CA ALA A 334 2.51 8.51 12.42
C ALA A 334 1.38 9.19 13.19
N VAL A 335 0.13 8.78 12.93
CA VAL A 335 -1.05 9.45 13.50
C VAL A 335 -2.03 8.43 14.07
N THR A 336 -2.38 8.55 15.35
CA THR A 336 -3.43 7.73 15.96
C THR A 336 -4.83 8.29 15.69
N PRO A 337 -5.89 7.49 15.80
CA PRO A 337 -7.27 7.98 15.72
C PRO A 337 -7.62 9.06 16.77
N GLN A 338 -6.90 9.12 17.88
CA GLN A 338 -7.08 10.09 18.94
C GLN A 338 -6.28 11.38 18.74
N GLY A 339 -5.65 11.57 17.57
CA GLY A 339 -4.92 12.79 17.22
C GLY A 339 -3.53 12.90 17.85
N LEU A 340 -2.92 11.80 18.31
CA LEU A 340 -1.48 11.80 18.63
C LEU A 340 -0.70 11.72 17.34
N VAL A 341 0.16 12.69 17.08
CA VAL A 341 1.02 12.80 15.91
C VAL A 341 2.46 12.62 16.36
N VAL A 342 3.11 11.53 15.90
CA VAL A 342 4.51 11.22 16.21
C VAL A 342 5.37 11.52 14.99
N SER A 343 6.30 12.47 15.10
CA SER A 343 7.19 12.90 14.03
C SER A 343 8.64 12.54 14.34
N GLY A 344 9.37 12.19 13.30
CA GLY A 344 10.78 11.81 13.31
C GLY A 344 11.13 11.11 12.00
N GLY A 345 12.29 10.44 11.97
CA GLY A 345 12.74 9.64 10.82
C GLY A 345 13.66 10.41 9.87
N GLY A 346 14.87 9.90 9.78
CA GLY A 346 15.99 10.43 9.03
C GLY A 346 17.22 10.69 9.89
N PRO A 347 18.37 10.98 9.28
CA PRO A 347 19.59 11.30 10.01
C PRO A 347 19.40 12.58 10.83
N ASP A 348 20.07 12.66 11.98
CA ASP A 348 20.10 13.82 12.87
C ASP A 348 18.71 14.28 13.38
N THR A 349 17.71 13.41 13.32
CA THR A 349 16.35 13.70 13.80
C THR A 349 16.17 13.32 15.27
N ARG A 350 15.03 13.70 15.84
CA ARG A 350 14.59 13.35 17.19
C ARG A 350 13.19 12.75 17.11
N LEU A 351 12.78 12.06 18.12
CA LEU A 351 11.42 11.55 18.21
C LEU A 351 10.57 12.54 19.03
N ALA A 352 9.54 13.09 18.40
CA ALA A 352 8.67 14.08 19.04
C ALA A 352 7.20 13.74 18.79
N ALA A 353 6.36 13.96 19.77
CA ALA A 353 4.93 13.75 19.67
C ALA A 353 4.14 15.00 20.08
N PHE A 354 3.02 15.20 19.38
CA PHE A 354 2.09 16.31 19.57
C PHE A 354 0.67 15.76 19.59
N ARG A 355 -0.23 16.46 20.31
CA ARG A 355 -1.67 16.20 20.23
C ARG A 355 -2.33 17.29 19.41
N ASP A 356 -3.10 16.88 18.40
CA ASP A 356 -3.92 17.84 17.64
C ASP A 356 -5.09 18.28 18.49
N ALA A 357 -5.11 19.56 18.89
CA ALA A 357 -6.19 20.18 19.63
C ALA A 357 -7.18 20.95 18.72
N GLY A 358 -7.06 20.76 17.39
CA GLY A 358 -7.92 21.35 16.39
C GLY A 358 -7.32 22.57 15.71
N ASP A 359 -7.09 23.65 16.41
CA ASP A 359 -6.50 24.90 15.92
C ASP A 359 -5.02 25.09 16.33
N HIS A 360 -4.52 24.24 17.18
CA HIS A 360 -3.12 24.18 17.62
C HIS A 360 -2.67 22.75 17.91
N ALA A 361 -1.40 22.57 18.18
CA ALA A 361 -0.82 21.29 18.60
C ALA A 361 -0.19 21.46 19.99
N ASP A 362 -0.62 20.61 20.92
CA ASP A 362 -0.02 20.53 22.25
C ASP A 362 1.20 19.60 22.21
N PRO A 363 2.39 20.03 22.69
CA PRO A 363 3.51 19.13 22.86
C PRO A 363 3.15 17.99 23.84
N ALA A 364 3.26 16.74 23.41
CA ALA A 364 3.03 15.59 24.27
C ALA A 364 4.33 15.15 24.96
N TRP A 365 5.34 14.89 24.16
CA TRP A 365 6.69 14.51 24.65
C TRP A 365 7.73 14.65 23.53
N ARG A 366 9.01 14.64 23.93
CA ARG A 366 10.17 14.67 23.03
C ARG A 366 11.30 13.81 23.59
N ARG A 367 12.01 13.13 22.69
CA ARG A 367 13.17 12.27 22.98
C ARG A 367 14.38 12.78 22.18
N ASP A 368 15.25 13.52 22.84
CA ASP A 368 16.47 14.03 22.22
C ASP A 368 17.64 13.03 22.25
N ASP A 369 17.48 11.96 23.04
CA ASP A 369 18.42 10.84 23.18
C ASP A 369 18.19 9.72 22.15
N VAL A 370 17.16 9.83 21.30
CA VAL A 370 16.81 8.85 20.29
C VAL A 370 16.85 9.49 18.91
N THR A 371 17.57 8.88 17.98
CA THR A 371 17.57 9.27 16.55
C THR A 371 16.77 8.24 15.75
N PRO A 372 15.48 8.49 15.47
CA PRO A 372 14.68 7.62 14.63
C PRO A 372 15.13 7.74 13.18
N LEU A 373 15.28 6.61 12.50
CA LEU A 373 15.69 6.53 11.11
C LEU A 373 14.50 6.23 10.17
N SER A 374 13.39 5.69 10.73
CA SER A 374 12.16 5.39 10.00
C SER A 374 10.97 6.17 10.55
N THR A 375 9.86 6.18 9.79
CA THR A 375 8.54 6.47 10.35
C THR A 375 8.28 5.57 11.54
N SER A 376 7.67 6.11 12.59
CA SER A 376 7.14 5.30 13.69
C SER A 376 5.90 4.53 13.21
N SER A 377 5.71 3.30 13.73
CA SER A 377 4.50 2.51 13.52
C SER A 377 3.80 2.32 14.85
N LEU A 378 2.54 2.72 14.93
CA LEU A 378 1.76 2.70 16.15
C LEU A 378 0.78 1.52 16.12
N ALA A 379 0.71 0.77 17.21
CA ALA A 379 -0.09 -0.45 17.31
C ALA A 379 -0.96 -0.41 18.57
N GLY A 380 -2.28 -0.39 18.38
CA GLY A 380 -3.22 -0.18 19.46
C GLY A 380 -3.02 1.18 20.14
N SER A 381 -3.26 1.24 21.43
CA SER A 381 -3.15 2.46 22.22
C SER A 381 -1.80 2.62 22.96
N ASP A 382 -0.98 1.55 23.02
CA ASP A 382 0.06 1.40 24.03
C ASP A 382 1.44 1.02 23.47
N THR A 383 1.57 0.78 22.18
CA THR A 383 2.83 0.32 21.60
C THR A 383 3.21 1.09 20.35
N GLY A 384 4.44 1.62 20.34
CA GLY A 384 5.07 2.23 19.17
C GLY A 384 6.34 1.51 18.79
N TYR A 385 6.66 1.49 17.50
CA TYR A 385 7.87 0.91 16.93
C TYR A 385 8.56 1.92 16.02
N ALA A 386 9.88 1.97 16.06
CA ALA A 386 10.69 2.72 15.13
C ALA A 386 12.04 2.05 14.93
N VAL A 387 12.62 2.10 13.76
CA VAL A 387 14.06 1.81 13.62
C VAL A 387 14.82 3.06 13.99
N VAL A 388 15.76 2.91 14.91
CA VAL A 388 16.59 3.99 15.46
C VAL A 388 18.06 3.70 15.23
N SER A 389 18.88 4.76 15.28
CA SER A 389 20.34 4.61 15.36
C SER A 389 20.70 3.82 16.62
N GLY A 390 21.41 2.72 16.42
CA GLY A 390 21.89 1.85 17.48
C GLY A 390 23.38 2.08 17.78
N PRO A 391 23.94 1.41 18.78
CA PRO A 391 25.37 1.47 19.05
C PRO A 391 26.18 0.98 17.84
N PRO A 392 27.32 1.63 17.53
CA PRO A 392 28.18 1.20 16.44
C PRO A 392 28.63 -0.26 16.60
N ARG A 393 28.65 -1.00 15.49
CA ARG A 393 29.19 -2.36 15.42
C ARG A 393 30.19 -2.44 14.29
N ASP A 394 31.35 -3.00 14.54
CA ASP A 394 32.42 -3.19 13.55
C ASP A 394 32.76 -1.90 12.76
N ASN A 395 32.80 -0.76 13.46
CA ASN A 395 33.04 0.59 12.91
C ASN A 395 31.92 1.12 11.96
N ALA A 396 30.76 0.45 11.87
CA ALA A 396 29.60 0.93 11.12
C ALA A 396 28.49 1.42 12.08
N PRO A 397 27.66 2.41 11.67
CA PRO A 397 26.48 2.79 12.43
C PRO A 397 25.55 1.60 12.61
N GLY A 398 25.21 1.26 13.86
CA GLY A 398 24.25 0.20 14.16
C GLY A 398 22.82 0.69 14.00
N MET A 399 21.88 -0.24 13.79
CA MET A 399 20.44 0.01 13.82
C MET A 399 19.77 -0.89 14.83
N SER A 400 18.71 -0.40 15.47
CA SER A 400 17.88 -1.17 16.40
C SER A 400 16.41 -0.90 16.18
N LEU A 401 15.58 -1.91 16.36
CA LEU A 401 14.13 -1.75 16.47
C LEU A 401 13.82 -1.31 17.89
N LEU A 402 13.39 -0.07 18.06
CA LEU A 402 12.90 0.49 19.31
C LEU A 402 11.44 0.11 19.50
N VAL A 403 11.08 -0.33 20.71
CA VAL A 403 9.70 -0.43 21.20
C VAL A 403 9.51 0.64 22.25
N PHE A 404 8.50 1.49 22.09
CA PHE A 404 8.25 2.61 23.00
C PHE A 404 6.75 2.74 23.34
N ASP A 405 6.48 3.38 24.46
CA ASP A 405 5.12 3.77 24.87
C ASP A 405 4.72 5.07 24.16
N PRO A 406 3.69 5.08 23.29
CA PRO A 406 3.27 6.30 22.60
C PRO A 406 2.74 7.41 23.51
N ALA A 407 2.29 7.08 24.72
CA ALA A 407 1.73 8.07 25.65
C ALA A 407 2.78 9.04 26.20
N ASN A 408 4.04 8.57 26.35
CA ASN A 408 5.12 9.33 26.99
C ASN A 408 6.48 9.21 26.30
N GLY A 409 6.60 8.40 25.25
CA GLY A 409 7.82 8.17 24.48
C GLY A 409 8.86 7.30 25.18
N HIS A 410 8.57 6.70 26.35
CA HIS A 410 9.54 5.88 27.08
C HIS A 410 9.90 4.61 26.32
N THR A 411 11.17 4.26 26.33
CA THR A 411 11.65 2.99 25.78
C THR A 411 11.16 1.82 26.61
N VAL A 412 10.43 0.91 25.97
CA VAL A 412 10.02 -0.36 26.58
C VAL A 412 11.08 -1.42 26.32
N ASN A 413 11.54 -1.56 25.07
CA ASN A 413 12.58 -2.49 24.65
C ASN A 413 13.34 -1.95 23.45
N SER A 414 14.51 -2.53 23.17
CA SER A 414 15.28 -2.26 21.96
C SER A 414 15.96 -3.54 21.47
N TYR A 415 15.84 -3.83 20.19
CA TYR A 415 16.34 -5.05 19.57
C TYR A 415 17.29 -4.69 18.42
N PRO A 416 18.55 -5.12 18.45
CA PRO A 416 19.50 -4.83 17.40
C PRO A 416 19.07 -5.48 16.06
N LEU A 417 19.33 -4.79 14.95
CA LEU A 417 19.22 -5.33 13.60
C LEU A 417 20.61 -5.84 13.18
N PRO A 418 20.85 -7.18 13.16
CA PRO A 418 22.16 -7.71 12.86
C PRO A 418 22.61 -7.36 11.44
N ALA A 419 23.83 -6.83 11.30
CA ALA A 419 24.44 -6.48 10.02
C ALA A 419 23.57 -5.59 9.11
N ALA A 420 22.72 -4.74 9.69
CA ALA A 420 21.91 -3.81 8.92
C ALA A 420 22.78 -2.76 8.24
N THR A 421 22.51 -2.55 6.94
CA THR A 421 23.15 -1.52 6.11
C THR A 421 22.09 -0.71 5.37
N GLY A 422 22.49 0.44 4.81
CA GLY A 422 21.57 1.37 4.18
C GLY A 422 20.74 2.15 5.20
N TYR A 423 19.50 2.48 4.84
CA TYR A 423 18.52 3.15 5.71
C TYR A 423 17.23 2.33 5.79
N PRO A 424 16.48 2.41 6.89
CA PRO A 424 15.24 1.65 7.01
C PRO A 424 14.15 2.23 6.11
N VAL A 425 13.37 1.35 5.45
CA VAL A 425 12.29 1.74 4.54
C VAL A 425 10.90 1.63 5.17
N GLY A 426 10.82 1.28 6.45
CA GLY A 426 9.58 1.25 7.22
C GLY A 426 9.54 0.12 8.24
N VAL A 427 8.55 0.19 9.10
CA VAL A 427 8.20 -0.86 10.08
C VAL A 427 6.75 -1.25 9.85
N SER A 428 6.47 -2.53 9.74
CA SER A 428 5.13 -3.08 9.48
C SER A 428 4.72 -3.99 10.63
N VAL A 429 3.46 -3.88 11.08
CA VAL A 429 2.92 -4.66 12.20
C VAL A 429 1.87 -5.63 11.68
N ALA A 430 2.13 -6.92 11.77
CA ALA A 430 1.23 -7.96 11.31
C ALA A 430 0.05 -8.19 12.27
N LYS A 431 -0.99 -8.83 11.77
CA LYS A 431 -2.17 -9.21 12.58
C LYS A 431 -1.82 -10.17 13.74
N ASP A 432 -0.80 -11.02 13.58
CA ASP A 432 -0.27 -11.91 14.63
C ASP A 432 0.68 -11.18 15.61
N ARG A 433 0.75 -9.85 15.54
CA ARG A 433 1.59 -8.97 16.36
C ARG A 433 3.10 -9.11 16.07
N SER A 434 3.49 -9.86 15.04
CA SER A 434 4.87 -9.84 14.58
C SER A 434 5.20 -8.48 13.94
N VAL A 435 6.46 -8.08 14.04
CA VAL A 435 6.96 -6.80 13.54
C VAL A 435 8.00 -7.08 12.46
N VAL A 436 7.83 -6.48 11.31
CA VAL A 436 8.75 -6.63 10.18
C VAL A 436 9.33 -5.27 9.82
N THR A 437 10.64 -5.21 9.64
CA THR A 437 11.31 -4.03 9.10
C THR A 437 12.29 -4.44 7.99
N ALA A 438 12.58 -3.51 7.11
CA ALA A 438 13.53 -3.73 6.02
C ALA A 438 14.42 -2.51 5.81
N THR A 439 15.59 -2.71 5.19
CA THR A 439 16.50 -1.64 4.81
C THR A 439 16.54 -1.43 3.30
N SER A 440 16.99 -0.26 2.87
CA SER A 440 17.16 0.08 1.45
C SER A 440 18.09 -0.88 0.71
N ASP A 441 19.02 -1.53 1.42
CA ASP A 441 19.93 -2.53 0.85
C ASP A 441 19.30 -3.93 0.78
N GLY A 442 17.99 -4.02 1.06
CA GLY A 442 17.20 -5.24 0.90
C GLY A 442 17.31 -6.23 2.04
N GLN A 443 17.83 -5.85 3.19
CA GLN A 443 17.81 -6.69 4.39
C GLN A 443 16.43 -6.62 5.05
N VAL A 444 15.85 -7.76 5.40
CA VAL A 444 14.52 -7.88 6.01
C VAL A 444 14.64 -8.63 7.31
N TYR A 445 14.04 -8.09 8.36
CA TYR A 445 14.05 -8.61 9.73
C TYR A 445 12.62 -8.86 10.19
N SER A 446 12.33 -10.04 10.70
CA SER A 446 11.04 -10.35 11.30
C SER A 446 11.22 -10.71 12.77
N PHE A 447 10.43 -10.05 13.60
CA PHE A 447 10.36 -10.27 15.04
C PHE A 447 9.00 -10.87 15.39
N ALA A 448 9.00 -11.89 16.23
CA ALA A 448 7.80 -12.49 16.80
C ALA A 448 7.59 -12.02 18.24
N PRO A 449 6.33 -11.98 18.73
CA PRO A 449 6.05 -11.89 20.16
C PRO A 449 6.80 -12.98 20.93
N ALA A 450 7.46 -12.59 22.06
CA ALA A 450 8.25 -13.47 22.93
C ALA A 450 7.50 -13.77 24.23
#